data_5c14cbd3e34b87c9ab19e084bc0f04ba
#
_entry.id   5c14cbd3e34b87c9ab19e084bc0f04ba
#
_cell.length_a   1.000
_cell.length_b   1.000
_cell.length_c   1.000
_cell.angle_alpha   90.00
_cell.angle_beta   90.00
_cell.angle_gamma   90.00
#
_symmetry.space_group_name_H-M   'P 1'
#
loop_
_entity.id
_entity.type
_entity.pdbx_description
1 polymer ?
#
loop_
_entity_poly.entity_id
_entity_poly.type
_entity_poly.pdbx_seq_one_letter_code
_entity_poly.pdbx_strand_id
1 'polypeptide(L)'
;PFTLEVSAIAARGADGALAVFDATENAHRHHILDISFAPARVAPEVAAAAREHVAAVARGLDLVGLVALEMFLLPDGRLIGNEIAPRPHNSGHWTMDACTASQFEQHIRAVVGLPLAVPDRHHDAVMRNLIGPEGMAAWPGLQGQACIAPHLYGKAEARPGRKMGHANRLLPLGALAGLGDEAALGPLRAIAEQNL
;
A
#
# COMPACT_ATOMS: atom_id res chain seq x y z
N PRO A 1 18.03 -7.27 12.99
CA PRO A 1 17.17 -8.11 12.14
C PRO A 1 15.71 -7.79 12.47
N PHE A 2 14.88 -7.60 11.45
CA PHE A 2 13.44 -7.42 11.57
C PHE A 2 12.72 -8.64 10.98
N THR A 3 11.45 -8.83 11.32
CA THR A 3 10.63 -9.97 10.85
C THR A 3 10.00 -9.64 9.49
N LEU A 4 9.41 -8.44 9.37
CA LEU A 4 8.80 -7.94 8.13
C LEU A 4 8.68 -6.40 8.16
N GLU A 5 8.32 -5.82 7.02
CA GLU A 5 8.08 -4.40 6.89
C GLU A 5 6.58 -4.11 6.89
N VAL A 6 6.18 -3.11 7.65
CA VAL A 6 4.79 -2.65 7.76
C VAL A 6 4.75 -1.17 7.42
N SER A 7 3.72 -0.75 6.72
CA SER A 7 3.42 0.67 6.55
C SER A 7 1.98 0.99 6.98
N ALA A 8 1.77 2.23 7.39
CA ALA A 8 0.45 2.78 7.63
C ALA A 8 0.35 4.17 7.00
N ILE A 9 -0.86 4.55 6.59
CA ILE A 9 -1.12 5.81 5.90
C ILE A 9 -2.25 6.54 6.62
N ALA A 10 -2.05 7.83 6.85
CA ALA A 10 -3.06 8.71 7.43
C ALA A 10 -3.24 9.97 6.58
N ALA A 11 -4.48 10.39 6.39
CA ALA A 11 -4.83 11.73 5.94
C ALA A 11 -5.27 12.56 7.15
N ARG A 12 -4.87 13.83 7.19
CA ARG A 12 -5.32 14.80 8.20
C ARG A 12 -5.84 16.06 7.51
N GLY A 13 -7.05 16.47 7.87
CA GLY A 13 -7.66 17.72 7.42
C GLY A 13 -7.15 18.93 8.20
N ALA A 14 -7.42 20.14 7.69
CA ALA A 14 -7.10 21.39 8.38
C ALA A 14 -7.89 21.58 9.70
N ASP A 15 -9.02 20.91 9.83
CA ASP A 15 -9.85 20.85 11.03
C ASP A 15 -9.31 19.88 12.09
N GLY A 16 -8.22 19.18 11.80
CA GLY A 16 -7.62 18.16 12.66
C GLY A 16 -8.23 16.76 12.53
N ALA A 17 -9.27 16.58 11.71
CA ALA A 17 -9.85 15.27 11.44
C ALA A 17 -8.82 14.32 10.84
N LEU A 18 -8.89 13.04 11.22
CA LEU A 18 -7.99 11.99 10.75
C LEU A 18 -8.76 10.87 10.05
N ALA A 19 -8.23 10.40 8.94
CA ALA A 19 -8.64 9.18 8.25
C ALA A 19 -7.41 8.27 8.10
N VAL A 20 -7.42 7.10 8.76
CA VAL A 20 -6.27 6.18 8.82
C VAL A 20 -6.65 4.89 8.13
N PHE A 21 -5.88 4.51 7.10
CA PHE A 21 -6.05 3.25 6.38
C PHE A 21 -5.55 2.07 7.20
N ASP A 22 -5.97 0.86 6.81
CA ASP A 22 -5.43 -0.36 7.39
C ASP A 22 -3.91 -0.46 7.18
N ALA A 23 -3.23 -1.05 8.17
CA ALA A 23 -1.80 -1.32 8.04
C ALA A 23 -1.54 -2.30 6.90
N THR A 24 -0.44 -2.11 6.20
CA THR A 24 -0.04 -2.86 5.01
C THR A 24 1.29 -3.55 5.28
N GLU A 25 1.36 -4.85 4.98
CA GLU A 25 2.61 -5.61 4.97
C GLU A 25 3.30 -5.41 3.62
N ASN A 26 4.62 -5.17 3.64
CA ASN A 26 5.40 -4.85 2.45
C ASN A 26 6.54 -5.82 2.25
N ALA A 27 6.76 -6.20 1.01
CA ALA A 27 7.93 -6.97 0.59
C ALA A 27 8.74 -6.16 -0.42
N HIS A 28 9.98 -5.85 -0.06
CA HIS A 28 10.94 -5.18 -0.94
C HIS A 28 11.87 -6.20 -1.60
N ARG A 29 12.24 -5.89 -2.82
CA ARG A 29 13.24 -6.62 -3.57
C ARG A 29 14.23 -5.62 -4.16
N HIS A 30 15.53 -5.84 -3.96
CA HIS A 30 16.59 -4.90 -4.36
C HIS A 30 16.29 -3.45 -3.90
N HIS A 31 15.83 -3.29 -2.66
CA HIS A 31 15.42 -2.00 -2.07
C HIS A 31 14.25 -1.29 -2.77
N ILE A 32 13.51 -1.99 -3.64
CA ILE A 32 12.32 -1.46 -4.30
C ILE A 32 11.10 -2.23 -3.79
N LEU A 33 10.05 -1.51 -3.37
CA LEU A 33 8.79 -2.16 -3.00
C LEU A 33 8.26 -2.95 -4.19
N ASP A 34 8.14 -4.28 -4.02
CA ASP A 34 7.58 -5.20 -5.02
C ASP A 34 6.12 -5.50 -4.74
N ILE A 35 5.81 -5.94 -3.52
CA ILE A 35 4.47 -6.43 -3.14
C ILE A 35 4.00 -5.74 -1.87
N SER A 36 2.70 -5.46 -1.78
CA SER A 36 2.01 -5.05 -0.56
C SER A 36 0.77 -5.91 -0.34
N PHE A 37 0.56 -6.37 0.90
CA PHE A 37 -0.61 -7.12 1.34
C PHE A 37 -1.44 -6.24 2.26
N ALA A 38 -2.69 -6.03 1.95
CA ALA A 38 -3.62 -5.21 2.71
C ALA A 38 -4.92 -5.99 3.05
N PRO A 39 -5.21 -6.17 4.35
CA PRO A 39 -4.46 -5.69 5.50
C PRO A 39 -3.17 -6.47 5.74
N ALA A 40 -2.25 -5.91 6.51
CA ALA A 40 -1.05 -6.60 6.97
C ALA A 40 -1.41 -7.89 7.72
N ARG A 41 -0.71 -8.99 7.42
CA ARG A 41 -0.91 -10.31 8.05
C ARG A 41 -0.11 -10.41 9.36
N VAL A 42 -0.41 -9.52 10.28
CA VAL A 42 0.23 -9.38 11.59
C VAL A 42 -0.82 -9.51 12.70
N ALA A 43 -0.35 -9.64 13.95
CA ALA A 43 -1.25 -9.63 15.11
C ALA A 43 -2.06 -8.31 15.15
N PRO A 44 -3.34 -8.37 15.58
CA PRO A 44 -4.21 -7.17 15.62
C PRO A 44 -3.61 -6.01 16.40
N GLU A 45 -2.87 -6.29 17.47
CA GLU A 45 -2.20 -5.29 18.31
C GLU A 45 -1.09 -4.56 17.54
N VAL A 46 -0.35 -5.28 16.69
CA VAL A 46 0.68 -4.70 15.82
C VAL A 46 0.04 -3.79 14.76
N ALA A 47 -1.04 -4.26 14.13
CA ALA A 47 -1.78 -3.46 13.14
C ALA A 47 -2.35 -2.18 13.77
N ALA A 48 -2.92 -2.28 14.99
CA ALA A 48 -3.43 -1.14 15.73
C ALA A 48 -2.31 -0.14 16.10
N ALA A 49 -1.16 -0.64 16.58
CA ALA A 49 -0.01 0.18 16.90
C ALA A 49 0.54 0.92 15.66
N ALA A 50 0.62 0.25 14.50
CA ALA A 50 1.06 0.87 13.26
C ALA A 50 0.16 2.05 12.86
N ARG A 51 -1.16 1.87 12.97
CA ARG A 51 -2.14 2.93 12.68
C ARG A 51 -2.04 4.09 13.66
N GLU A 52 -1.84 3.82 14.96
CA GLU A 52 -1.68 4.88 15.95
C GLU A 52 -0.36 5.64 15.76
N HIS A 53 0.73 4.97 15.38
CA HIS A 53 2.01 5.63 15.11
C HIS A 53 1.89 6.64 13.95
N VAL A 54 1.28 6.25 12.82
CA VAL A 54 1.11 7.20 11.71
C VAL A 54 0.16 8.32 12.07
N ALA A 55 -0.88 8.06 12.86
CA ALA A 55 -1.78 9.09 13.36
C ALA A 55 -1.06 10.07 14.30
N ALA A 56 -0.18 9.58 15.17
CA ALA A 56 0.66 10.40 16.03
C ALA A 56 1.62 11.29 15.23
N VAL A 57 2.24 10.73 14.17
CA VAL A 57 3.07 11.50 13.24
C VAL A 57 2.27 12.62 12.57
N ALA A 58 1.08 12.29 12.03
CA ALA A 58 0.22 13.29 11.37
C ALA A 58 -0.19 14.43 12.31
N ARG A 59 -0.51 14.12 13.57
CA ARG A 59 -0.82 15.13 14.60
C ARG A 59 0.42 15.94 14.99
N GLY A 60 1.54 15.27 15.25
CA GLY A 60 2.79 15.91 15.71
C GLY A 60 3.39 16.88 14.69
N LEU A 61 3.16 16.62 13.40
CA LEU A 61 3.57 17.51 12.32
C LEU A 61 2.55 18.61 11.98
N ASP A 62 1.41 18.61 12.64
CA ASP A 62 0.25 19.46 12.27
C ASP A 62 -0.06 19.38 10.76
N LEU A 63 0.08 18.18 10.21
CA LEU A 63 -0.02 17.94 8.77
C LEU A 63 -1.41 18.30 8.24
N VAL A 64 -1.45 18.95 7.09
CA VAL A 64 -2.64 19.01 6.22
C VAL A 64 -2.32 18.27 4.94
N GLY A 65 -2.96 17.12 4.72
CA GLY A 65 -2.63 16.25 3.60
C GLY A 65 -2.54 14.79 3.99
N LEU A 66 -1.60 14.08 3.39
CA LEU A 66 -1.38 12.65 3.59
C LEU A 66 0.06 12.37 4.04
N VAL A 67 0.21 11.43 4.96
CA VAL A 67 1.51 10.91 5.37
C VAL A 67 1.48 9.38 5.41
N ALA A 68 2.55 8.77 4.93
CA ALA A 68 2.85 7.36 5.14
C ALA A 68 4.01 7.23 6.13
N LEU A 69 3.92 6.23 7.00
CA LEU A 69 4.99 5.81 7.90
C LEU A 69 5.37 4.36 7.57
N GLU A 70 6.62 4.16 7.16
CA GLU A 70 7.20 2.82 7.03
C GLU A 70 7.87 2.40 8.34
N MET A 71 7.71 1.15 8.70
CA MET A 71 8.17 0.59 9.98
C MET A 71 8.71 -0.82 9.80
N PHE A 72 9.68 -1.17 10.63
CA PHE A 72 10.15 -2.55 10.79
C PHE A 72 9.45 -3.20 11.99
N LEU A 73 8.86 -4.37 11.77
CA LEU A 73 8.37 -5.23 12.85
C LEU A 73 9.51 -6.09 13.36
N LEU A 74 9.82 -5.99 14.65
CA LEU A 74 10.83 -6.80 15.30
C LEU A 74 10.26 -8.15 15.78
N PRO A 75 11.12 -9.16 16.05
CA PRO A 75 10.69 -10.46 16.57
C PRO A 75 9.94 -10.40 17.92
N ASP A 76 10.15 -9.33 18.69
CA ASP A 76 9.46 -9.11 19.97
C ASP A 76 8.12 -8.35 19.82
N GLY A 77 7.66 -8.12 18.58
CA GLY A 77 6.40 -7.44 18.27
C GLY A 77 6.47 -5.91 18.26
N ARG A 78 7.61 -5.30 18.59
CA ARG A 78 7.77 -3.84 18.53
C ARG A 78 7.88 -3.36 17.08
N LEU A 79 7.33 -2.17 16.82
CA LEU A 79 7.49 -1.44 15.57
C LEU A 79 8.56 -0.35 15.73
N ILE A 80 9.47 -0.25 14.78
CA ILE A 80 10.47 0.81 14.69
C ILE A 80 10.24 1.58 13.40
N GLY A 81 10.11 2.92 13.50
CA GLY A 81 9.98 3.80 12.33
C GLY A 81 11.23 3.74 11.46
N ASN A 82 11.01 3.64 10.15
CA ASN A 82 12.05 3.64 9.12
C ASN A 82 12.04 4.94 8.33
N GLU A 83 10.91 5.24 7.67
CA GLU A 83 10.77 6.41 6.81
C GLU A 83 9.40 7.07 6.98
N ILE A 84 9.37 8.41 6.89
CA ILE A 84 8.16 9.21 6.81
C ILE A 84 8.07 9.83 5.42
N ALA A 85 6.96 9.60 4.72
CA ALA A 85 6.69 10.16 3.40
C ALA A 85 5.43 11.06 3.45
N PRO A 86 5.56 12.41 3.50
CA PRO A 86 4.41 13.32 3.55
C PRO A 86 3.79 13.53 2.16
N ARG A 87 3.33 12.46 1.55
CA ARG A 87 2.74 12.40 0.20
C ARG A 87 2.04 11.06 0.00
N PRO A 88 1.20 10.91 -1.07
CA PRO A 88 0.75 9.59 -1.50
C PRO A 88 1.93 8.61 -1.63
N HIS A 89 1.76 7.40 -1.10
CA HIS A 89 2.81 6.41 -1.01
C HIS A 89 2.46 5.14 -1.81
N ASN A 90 3.48 4.50 -2.37
CA ASN A 90 3.31 3.33 -3.24
C ASN A 90 2.65 2.15 -2.49
N SER A 91 2.98 1.94 -1.21
CA SER A 91 2.34 0.90 -0.39
C SER A 91 0.84 1.12 -0.16
N GLY A 92 0.30 2.30 -0.46
CA GLY A 92 -1.13 2.62 -0.36
C GLY A 92 -1.89 2.58 -1.69
N HIS A 93 -1.27 2.13 -2.79
CA HIS A 93 -1.96 2.14 -4.09
C HIS A 93 -3.13 1.14 -4.18
N TRP A 94 -3.12 0.11 -3.34
CA TRP A 94 -4.26 -0.82 -3.19
C TRP A 94 -5.56 -0.11 -2.79
N THR A 95 -5.46 1.04 -2.12
CA THR A 95 -6.62 1.81 -1.69
C THR A 95 -7.48 2.32 -2.85
N MET A 96 -6.93 2.40 -4.07
CA MET A 96 -7.66 2.83 -5.26
C MET A 96 -8.83 1.92 -5.60
N ASP A 97 -8.66 0.62 -5.35
CA ASP A 97 -9.61 -0.40 -5.79
C ASP A 97 -10.26 -1.16 -4.62
N ALA A 98 -9.71 -1.03 -3.40
CA ALA A 98 -10.16 -1.80 -2.24
C ALA A 98 -10.78 -0.95 -1.11
N CYS A 99 -10.81 0.38 -1.24
CA CYS A 99 -11.37 1.30 -0.25
C CYS A 99 -12.45 2.20 -0.85
N THR A 100 -13.37 2.66 0.00
CA THR A 100 -14.42 3.64 -0.38
C THR A 100 -13.84 4.98 -0.82
N ALA A 101 -12.67 5.35 -0.29
CA ALA A 101 -11.90 6.51 -0.72
C ALA A 101 -10.42 6.13 -0.78
N SER A 102 -9.77 6.44 -1.90
CA SER A 102 -8.34 6.16 -2.06
C SER A 102 -7.47 7.14 -1.29
N GLN A 103 -6.19 6.79 -1.10
CA GLN A 103 -5.21 7.74 -0.54
C GLN A 103 -5.10 9.03 -1.35
N PHE A 104 -5.27 8.96 -2.68
CA PHE A 104 -5.21 10.12 -3.56
C PHE A 104 -6.40 11.04 -3.33
N GLU A 105 -7.60 10.48 -3.23
CA GLU A 105 -8.81 11.23 -2.92
C GLU A 105 -8.71 11.89 -1.54
N GLN A 106 -8.28 11.14 -0.52
CA GLN A 106 -8.10 11.68 0.83
C GLN A 106 -7.08 12.83 0.85
N HIS A 107 -5.98 12.69 0.09
CA HIS A 107 -5.00 13.76 -0.02
C HIS A 107 -5.61 15.03 -0.58
N ILE A 108 -6.35 14.92 -1.70
CA ILE A 108 -7.01 16.08 -2.30
C ILE A 108 -8.06 16.68 -1.36
N ARG A 109 -8.90 15.85 -0.72
CA ARG A 109 -9.89 16.34 0.25
C ARG A 109 -9.24 17.15 1.36
N ALA A 110 -8.16 16.63 1.95
CA ALA A 110 -7.43 17.33 3.01
C ALA A 110 -6.87 18.68 2.54
N VAL A 111 -6.22 18.71 1.37
CA VAL A 111 -5.52 19.91 0.88
C VAL A 111 -6.50 21.02 0.45
N VAL A 112 -7.66 20.65 -0.11
CA VAL A 112 -8.66 21.64 -0.54
C VAL A 112 -9.70 21.97 0.55
N GLY A 113 -9.54 21.41 1.76
CA GLY A 113 -10.43 21.70 2.89
C GLY A 113 -11.79 21.01 2.82
N LEU A 114 -11.93 19.92 2.08
CA LEU A 114 -13.13 19.07 2.09
C LEU A 114 -13.11 18.13 3.31
N PRO A 115 -14.28 17.73 3.84
CA PRO A 115 -14.35 16.69 4.85
C PRO A 115 -13.67 15.40 4.36
N LEU A 116 -12.88 14.78 5.22
CA LEU A 116 -12.29 13.47 4.92
C LEU A 116 -13.38 12.41 4.82
N ALA A 117 -13.26 11.52 3.85
CA ALA A 117 -14.12 10.35 3.75
C ALA A 117 -13.66 9.26 4.73
N VAL A 118 -14.57 8.35 5.08
CA VAL A 118 -14.20 7.15 5.84
C VAL A 118 -13.44 6.21 4.89
N PRO A 119 -12.22 5.79 5.21
CA PRO A 119 -11.41 4.96 4.32
C PRO A 119 -11.73 3.46 4.52
N ASP A 120 -13.02 3.11 4.49
CA ASP A 120 -13.46 1.73 4.70
C ASP A 120 -12.95 0.82 3.59
N ARG A 121 -12.26 -0.25 4.00
CA ARG A 121 -11.83 -1.30 3.09
C ARG A 121 -12.99 -2.27 2.83
N HIS A 122 -13.33 -2.46 1.56
CA HIS A 122 -14.39 -3.37 1.12
C HIS A 122 -13.87 -4.67 0.46
N HIS A 123 -12.56 -4.77 0.23
CA HIS A 123 -11.87 -5.98 -0.22
C HIS A 123 -10.51 -6.09 0.48
N ASP A 124 -10.04 -7.30 0.71
CA ASP A 124 -8.60 -7.51 0.91
C ASP A 124 -7.90 -7.30 -0.43
N ALA A 125 -6.66 -6.85 -0.39
CA ALA A 125 -5.92 -6.57 -1.61
C ALA A 125 -4.47 -7.05 -1.54
N VAL A 126 -3.97 -7.51 -2.69
CA VAL A 126 -2.53 -7.70 -2.93
C VAL A 126 -2.13 -6.77 -4.06
N MET A 127 -1.29 -5.79 -3.78
CA MET A 127 -0.72 -4.92 -4.80
C MET A 127 0.65 -5.44 -5.21
N ARG A 128 0.92 -5.49 -6.51
CA ARG A 128 2.25 -5.76 -7.04
C ARG A 128 2.67 -4.70 -8.04
N ASN A 129 3.89 -4.20 -7.89
CA ASN A 129 4.44 -3.19 -8.80
C ASN A 129 4.83 -3.82 -10.14
N LEU A 130 4.58 -3.07 -11.22
CA LEU A 130 5.11 -3.35 -12.57
C LEU A 130 6.42 -2.58 -12.69
N ILE A 131 7.54 -3.30 -12.55
CA ILE A 131 8.85 -2.67 -12.50
C ILE A 131 9.62 -3.03 -13.78
N GLY A 132 10.16 -2.01 -14.44
CA GLY A 132 11.00 -2.17 -15.62
C GLY A 132 10.32 -2.80 -16.83
N PRO A 133 11.12 -3.23 -17.82
CA PRO A 133 10.61 -3.93 -19.02
C PRO A 133 9.91 -5.25 -18.68
N GLU A 134 10.42 -6.00 -17.70
CA GLU A 134 9.88 -7.29 -17.26
C GLU A 134 8.46 -7.13 -16.67
N GLY A 135 8.27 -6.13 -15.82
CA GLY A 135 6.94 -5.81 -15.29
C GLY A 135 5.96 -5.40 -16.39
N MET A 136 6.43 -4.64 -17.39
CA MET A 136 5.62 -4.24 -18.53
C MET A 136 5.24 -5.41 -19.44
N ALA A 137 6.08 -6.43 -19.56
CA ALA A 137 5.77 -7.63 -20.34
C ALA A 137 4.55 -8.40 -19.79
N ALA A 138 4.27 -8.31 -18.48
CA ALA A 138 3.11 -8.94 -17.87
C ALA A 138 1.79 -8.17 -18.13
N TRP A 139 1.86 -6.90 -18.50
CA TRP A 139 0.70 -6.01 -18.64
C TRP A 139 -0.44 -6.58 -19.50
N PRO A 140 -0.20 -7.10 -20.73
CA PRO A 140 -1.28 -7.62 -21.56
C PRO A 140 -2.03 -8.79 -20.91
N GLY A 141 -1.32 -9.66 -20.17
CA GLY A 141 -1.91 -10.81 -19.50
C GLY A 141 -2.70 -10.46 -18.24
N LEU A 142 -2.54 -9.27 -17.69
CA LEU A 142 -3.29 -8.80 -16.51
C LEU A 142 -4.62 -8.15 -16.90
N GLN A 143 -4.72 -7.66 -18.13
CA GLN A 143 -5.95 -7.03 -18.62
C GLN A 143 -7.06 -8.07 -18.78
N GLY A 144 -8.24 -7.74 -18.30
CA GLY A 144 -9.42 -8.63 -18.42
C GLY A 144 -9.42 -9.82 -17.46
N GLN A 145 -8.42 -9.97 -16.59
CA GLN A 145 -8.49 -10.96 -15.52
C GLN A 145 -9.46 -10.53 -14.43
N ALA A 146 -10.33 -11.45 -13.99
CA ALA A 146 -11.25 -11.20 -12.91
C ALA A 146 -10.49 -10.83 -11.62
N CYS A 147 -11.01 -9.86 -10.90
CA CYS A 147 -10.47 -9.38 -9.62
C CYS A 147 -9.05 -8.77 -9.71
N ILE A 148 -8.57 -8.43 -10.91
CA ILE A 148 -7.32 -7.69 -11.13
C ILE A 148 -7.64 -6.30 -11.65
N ALA A 149 -7.11 -5.28 -10.97
CA ALA A 149 -7.18 -3.88 -11.38
C ALA A 149 -5.75 -3.37 -11.70
N PRO A 150 -5.35 -3.35 -12.98
CA PRO A 150 -4.03 -2.91 -13.38
C PRO A 150 -4.01 -1.41 -13.71
N HIS A 151 -2.94 -0.71 -13.30
CA HIS A 151 -2.74 0.72 -13.45
C HIS A 151 -1.38 1.03 -14.05
N LEU A 152 -1.34 1.83 -15.13
CA LEU A 152 -0.11 2.35 -15.71
C LEU A 152 0.09 3.83 -15.35
N TYR A 153 1.35 4.23 -15.18
CA TYR A 153 1.71 5.60 -14.81
C TYR A 153 1.99 6.51 -16.04
N GLY A 154 1.81 6.01 -17.26
CA GLY A 154 2.00 6.80 -18.48
C GLY A 154 3.46 7.17 -18.78
N LYS A 155 4.43 6.47 -18.16
CA LYS A 155 5.85 6.75 -18.39
C LYS A 155 6.30 6.21 -19.76
N ALA A 156 6.96 7.05 -20.55
CA ALA A 156 7.31 6.72 -21.94
C ALA A 156 8.33 5.58 -22.07
N GLU A 157 9.21 5.38 -21.09
CA GLU A 157 10.30 4.42 -21.18
C GLU A 157 10.38 3.54 -19.94
N ALA A 158 10.34 2.24 -20.14
CA ALA A 158 10.59 1.23 -19.11
C ALA A 158 12.10 1.03 -18.94
N ARG A 159 12.62 1.32 -17.73
CA ARG A 159 14.01 1.10 -17.36
C ARG A 159 14.10 0.15 -16.17
N PRO A 160 15.16 -0.65 -16.03
CA PRO A 160 15.38 -1.44 -14.81
C PRO A 160 15.19 -0.60 -13.55
N GLY A 161 14.54 -1.16 -12.53
CA GLY A 161 14.23 -0.46 -11.27
C GLY A 161 13.12 0.59 -11.34
N ARG A 162 12.64 0.98 -12.52
CA ARG A 162 11.61 2.02 -12.65
C ARG A 162 10.21 1.43 -12.51
N LYS A 163 9.45 1.91 -11.53
CA LYS A 163 8.02 1.58 -11.38
C LYS A 163 7.25 2.19 -12.55
N MET A 164 6.65 1.34 -13.38
CA MET A 164 5.89 1.69 -14.57
C MET A 164 4.38 1.72 -14.31
N GLY A 165 3.96 0.98 -13.30
CA GLY A 165 2.58 0.81 -12.90
C GLY A 165 2.48 -0.11 -11.70
N HIS A 166 1.27 -0.55 -11.40
CA HIS A 166 0.99 -1.60 -10.43
C HIS A 166 -0.28 -2.35 -10.84
N ALA A 167 -0.50 -3.49 -10.23
CA ALA A 167 -1.76 -4.21 -10.34
C ALA A 167 -2.24 -4.61 -8.96
N ASN A 168 -3.52 -4.38 -8.68
CA ASN A 168 -4.20 -4.80 -7.46
C ASN A 168 -5.03 -6.05 -7.74
N ARG A 169 -4.79 -7.10 -6.96
CA ARG A 169 -5.69 -8.24 -6.85
C ARG A 169 -6.65 -8.00 -5.71
N LEU A 170 -7.94 -8.09 -5.99
CA LEU A 170 -9.00 -7.94 -4.99
C LEU A 170 -9.47 -9.32 -4.52
N LEU A 171 -9.60 -9.48 -3.22
CA LEU A 171 -10.04 -10.69 -2.55
C LEU A 171 -11.24 -10.35 -1.64
N PRO A 172 -12.14 -11.29 -1.36
CA PRO A 172 -13.17 -11.07 -0.36
C PRO A 172 -12.56 -10.64 0.98
N LEU A 173 -13.28 -9.81 1.74
CA LEU A 173 -12.84 -9.37 3.07
C LEU A 173 -12.52 -10.56 3.96
N GLY A 174 -11.34 -10.51 4.60
CA GLY A 174 -10.84 -11.55 5.51
C GLY A 174 -10.19 -12.75 4.81
N ALA A 175 -10.24 -12.84 3.49
CA ALA A 175 -9.68 -13.97 2.77
C ALA A 175 -8.15 -14.02 2.81
N LEU A 176 -7.49 -12.85 2.89
CA LEU A 176 -6.04 -12.75 2.86
C LEU A 176 -5.37 -13.40 4.08
N ALA A 177 -5.99 -13.33 5.25
CA ALA A 177 -5.43 -13.84 6.50
C ALA A 177 -5.11 -15.34 6.49
N GLY A 178 -5.84 -16.12 5.67
CA GLY A 178 -5.63 -17.58 5.56
C GLY A 178 -4.76 -18.02 4.38
N LEU A 179 -4.23 -17.07 3.59
CA LEU A 179 -3.50 -17.38 2.37
C LEU A 179 -1.98 -17.24 2.56
N GLY A 180 -1.21 -18.24 2.09
CA GLY A 180 0.22 -18.07 1.85
C GLY A 180 0.48 -17.19 0.64
N ASP A 181 1.70 -16.68 0.50
CA ASP A 181 2.09 -15.70 -0.53
C ASP A 181 1.73 -16.14 -1.94
N GLU A 182 2.01 -17.38 -2.29
CA GLU A 182 1.73 -17.98 -3.59
C GLU A 182 0.23 -17.86 -3.96
N ALA A 183 -0.64 -18.26 -3.01
CA ALA A 183 -2.09 -18.22 -3.21
C ALA A 183 -2.61 -16.78 -3.19
N ALA A 184 -2.05 -15.93 -2.34
CA ALA A 184 -2.41 -14.51 -2.24
C ALA A 184 -2.05 -13.74 -3.51
N LEU A 185 -0.88 -13.98 -4.12
CA LEU A 185 -0.47 -13.38 -5.38
C LEU A 185 -1.35 -13.83 -6.56
N GLY A 186 -1.70 -15.12 -6.65
CA GLY A 186 -2.51 -15.65 -7.73
C GLY A 186 -2.02 -15.20 -9.12
N PRO A 187 -2.86 -14.55 -9.96
CA PRO A 187 -2.46 -14.08 -11.29
C PRO A 187 -1.29 -13.08 -11.29
N LEU A 188 -1.07 -12.33 -10.20
CA LEU A 188 0.06 -11.40 -10.13
C LEU A 188 1.42 -12.08 -10.15
N ARG A 189 1.48 -13.40 -9.97
CA ARG A 189 2.71 -14.20 -10.12
C ARG A 189 3.29 -14.13 -11.53
N ALA A 190 2.44 -13.87 -12.54
CA ALA A 190 2.88 -13.70 -13.93
C ALA A 190 3.76 -12.45 -14.14
N ILE A 191 3.77 -11.51 -13.18
CA ILE A 191 4.70 -10.38 -13.19
C ILE A 191 6.09 -10.93 -12.88
N ALA A 192 6.97 -10.93 -13.87
CA ALA A 192 8.32 -11.47 -13.73
C ALA A 192 9.11 -10.71 -12.66
N GLU A 193 9.95 -11.46 -11.95
CA GLU A 193 10.91 -10.89 -11.01
C GLU A 193 12.03 -10.21 -11.80
N GLN A 194 12.43 -9.01 -11.35
CA GLN A 194 13.59 -8.36 -11.96
C GLN A 194 14.88 -9.09 -11.59
N ASN A 195 15.66 -9.41 -12.60
CA ASN A 195 17.07 -9.75 -12.46
C ASN A 195 17.86 -8.43 -12.48
N LEU A 196 18.00 -7.78 -11.31
CA LEU A 196 18.87 -6.61 -11.11
C LEU A 196 20.24 -7.04 -10.65
#